data_9c0474ffd6e2a32059c50812abf2448c
#
_entry.id   9c0474ffd6e2a32059c50812abf2448c
#
_cell.length_a   1.000
_cell.length_b   1.000
_cell.length_c   1.000
_cell.angle_alpha   90.00
_cell.angle_beta   90.00
_cell.angle_gamma   90.00
#
_symmetry.space_group_name_H-M   'P 1'
#
loop_
_entity.id
_entity.type
_entity.pdbx_description
1 polymer ?
#
loop_
_entity_poly.entity_id
_entity_poly.type
_entity_poly.pdbx_seq_one_letter_code
_entity_poly.pdbx_strand_id
1 'polypeptide(L)'
;MSIDTLTIAGHSVSPHHYINGQRVASAERFDLHCPIDQSLLGQVSEGTAAHVDAAITAAQAAFPAWAALTAAERKPYLDRFAAEIGKRSEAFCQVESNDAGILLSRMQHGVVPRAMLNLTWFAEHALTLQDRPIETEQATHIVRHDPAGVVVIITPWNSPLMLATWKLGPALAAGNTVIV
;
A
#
# COMPACT_ATOMS: atom_id res chain seq x y z
N MET A 1 11.58 23.54 -7.27
CA MET A 1 11.82 23.29 -5.83
C MET A 1 12.52 21.96 -5.73
N SER A 2 13.69 21.90 -5.08
CA SER A 2 14.37 20.64 -4.78
C SER A 2 13.43 19.79 -3.91
N ILE A 3 13.13 18.57 -4.34
CA ILE A 3 12.38 17.64 -3.51
C ILE A 3 13.31 17.29 -2.35
N ASP A 4 12.90 17.69 -1.15
CA ASP A 4 13.60 17.34 0.08
C ASP A 4 13.63 15.82 0.22
N THR A 5 14.81 15.22 0.39
CA THR A 5 14.99 13.77 0.49
C THR A 5 15.84 13.42 1.69
N LEU A 6 15.51 12.32 2.36
CA LEU A 6 16.34 11.70 3.39
C LEU A 6 17.27 10.67 2.74
N THR A 7 18.40 10.43 3.36
CA THR A 7 19.27 9.31 3.00
C THR A 7 19.31 8.32 4.14
N ILE A 8 18.69 7.15 3.95
CA ILE A 8 18.66 6.07 4.94
C ILE A 8 19.42 4.87 4.36
N ALA A 9 20.45 4.43 5.04
CA ALA A 9 21.32 3.32 4.59
C ALA A 9 21.82 3.49 3.13
N GLY A 10 22.12 4.73 2.71
CA GLY A 10 22.57 5.05 1.35
C GLY A 10 21.46 5.18 0.30
N HIS A 11 20.20 4.95 0.67
CA HIS A 11 19.05 5.08 -0.23
C HIS A 11 18.33 6.41 -0.03
N SER A 12 17.92 7.02 -1.15
CA SER A 12 17.12 8.25 -1.14
C SER A 12 15.66 7.96 -0.87
N VAL A 13 15.09 8.54 0.18
CA VAL A 13 13.71 8.37 0.62
C VAL A 13 13.02 9.72 0.70
N SER A 14 11.82 9.84 0.17
CA SER A 14 11.02 11.06 0.32
C SER A 14 10.35 11.10 1.69
N PRO A 15 10.52 12.19 2.47
CA PRO A 15 9.86 12.35 3.77
C PRO A 15 8.42 12.85 3.66
N HIS A 16 7.89 12.99 2.46
CA HIS A 16 6.61 13.65 2.20
C HIS A 16 5.49 12.65 1.93
N HIS A 17 4.25 13.06 2.20
CA HIS A 17 3.07 12.31 1.78
C HIS A 17 3.06 12.11 0.26
N TYR A 18 2.38 11.08 -0.20
CA TYR A 18 2.12 10.86 -1.62
C TYR A 18 0.61 10.85 -1.85
N ILE A 19 0.10 11.95 -2.40
CA ILE A 19 -1.34 12.15 -2.60
C ILE A 19 -1.58 12.52 -4.06
N ASN A 20 -2.51 11.85 -4.71
CA ASN A 20 -2.89 12.10 -6.11
C ASN A 20 -1.69 12.19 -7.07
N GLY A 21 -0.75 11.25 -6.93
CA GLY A 21 0.43 11.20 -7.80
C GLY A 21 1.53 12.22 -7.49
N GLN A 22 1.40 13.00 -6.42
CA GLN A 22 2.34 14.06 -6.06
C GLN A 22 2.89 13.92 -4.65
N ARG A 23 4.12 14.43 -4.43
CA ARG A 23 4.68 14.58 -3.10
C ARG A 23 4.20 15.87 -2.46
N VAL A 24 3.58 15.74 -1.28
CA VAL A 24 2.98 16.83 -0.52
C VAL A 24 3.69 16.97 0.81
N ALA A 25 4.37 18.12 0.99
CA ALA A 25 5.06 18.42 2.24
C ALA A 25 4.07 18.91 3.31
N SER A 26 4.39 18.67 4.59
CA SER A 26 3.74 19.31 5.72
C SER A 26 4.66 20.37 6.34
N ALA A 27 4.07 21.41 6.90
CA ALA A 27 4.79 22.37 7.75
C ALA A 27 5.18 21.72 9.08
N GLU A 28 4.35 20.80 9.58
CA GLU A 28 4.62 20.02 10.79
C GLU A 28 5.43 18.78 10.43
N ARG A 29 6.47 18.51 11.21
CA ARG A 29 7.38 17.38 11.02
C ARG A 29 7.72 16.75 12.36
N PHE A 30 8.06 15.47 12.35
CA PHE A 30 8.60 14.78 13.51
C PHE A 30 9.92 14.11 13.18
N ASP A 31 10.75 13.94 14.21
CA ASP A 31 12.05 13.29 14.08
C ASP A 31 11.87 11.77 13.96
N LEU A 32 12.51 11.19 12.97
CA LEU A 32 12.58 9.75 12.75
C LEU A 32 13.91 9.24 13.27
N HIS A 33 13.87 8.33 14.24
CA HIS A 33 15.05 7.74 14.85
C HIS A 33 15.17 6.25 14.53
N CYS A 34 16.40 5.80 14.28
CA CYS A 34 16.70 4.38 14.19
C CYS A 34 16.50 3.73 15.57
N PRO A 35 15.65 2.69 15.71
CA PRO A 35 15.41 2.06 17.01
C PRO A 35 16.60 1.22 17.50
N ILE A 36 17.60 0.94 16.65
CA ILE A 36 18.76 0.12 16.98
C ILE A 36 19.79 0.93 17.79
N ASP A 37 20.08 2.16 17.37
CA ASP A 37 21.14 3.00 17.96
C ASP A 37 20.69 4.41 18.33
N GLN A 38 19.40 4.72 18.14
CA GLN A 38 18.77 6.03 18.40
C GLN A 38 19.33 7.17 17.54
N SER A 39 20.06 6.87 16.47
CA SER A 39 20.53 7.89 15.52
C SER A 39 19.34 8.53 14.79
N LEU A 40 19.46 9.84 14.53
CA LEU A 40 18.45 10.57 13.75
C LEU A 40 18.55 10.18 12.27
N LEU A 41 17.50 9.60 11.72
CA LEU A 41 17.39 9.27 10.30
C LEU A 41 16.94 10.48 9.47
N GLY A 42 16.19 11.40 10.07
CA GLY A 42 15.72 12.62 9.47
C GLY A 42 14.38 13.09 10.01
N GLN A 43 13.75 14.05 9.31
CA GLN A 43 12.43 14.56 9.66
C GLN A 43 11.41 14.18 8.61
N VAL A 44 10.26 13.66 9.03
CA VAL A 44 9.16 13.21 8.18
C VAL A 44 7.96 14.13 8.34
N SER A 45 7.25 14.40 7.25
CA SER A 45 6.04 15.21 7.26
C SER A 45 4.97 14.59 8.14
N GLU A 46 4.43 15.35 9.09
CA GLU A 46 3.30 14.94 9.91
C GLU A 46 1.99 15.17 9.16
N GLY A 47 1.07 14.19 9.27
CA GLY A 47 -0.23 14.27 8.62
C GLY A 47 -1.17 15.18 9.38
N THR A 48 -1.83 16.09 8.67
CA THR A 48 -2.89 16.95 9.20
C THR A 48 -4.25 16.53 8.66
N ALA A 49 -5.35 17.02 9.25
CA ALA A 49 -6.70 16.79 8.73
C ALA A 49 -6.84 17.19 7.25
N ALA A 50 -6.19 18.27 6.84
CA ALA A 50 -6.21 18.72 5.45
C ALA A 50 -5.55 17.72 4.49
N HIS A 51 -4.48 17.04 4.91
CA HIS A 51 -3.85 15.97 4.11
C HIS A 51 -4.77 14.74 4.01
N VAL A 52 -5.46 14.40 5.08
CA VAL A 52 -6.45 13.30 5.08
C VAL A 52 -7.60 13.62 4.14
N ASP A 53 -8.16 14.83 4.20
CA ASP A 53 -9.25 15.27 3.33
C ASP A 53 -8.83 15.26 1.85
N ALA A 54 -7.60 15.71 1.55
CA ALA A 54 -7.04 15.67 0.21
C ALA A 54 -6.86 14.22 -0.29
N ALA A 55 -6.40 13.32 0.56
CA ALA A 55 -6.25 11.90 0.23
C ALA A 55 -7.60 11.21 -0.02
N ILE A 56 -8.61 11.51 0.82
CA ILE A 56 -9.99 11.01 0.65
C ILE A 56 -10.56 11.50 -0.69
N THR A 57 -10.44 12.80 -0.96
CA THR A 57 -10.91 13.40 -2.21
C THR A 57 -10.26 12.74 -3.44
N ALA A 58 -8.94 12.54 -3.40
CA ALA A 58 -8.20 11.88 -4.48
C ALA A 58 -8.65 10.42 -4.68
N ALA A 59 -8.80 9.67 -3.57
CA ALA A 59 -9.24 8.28 -3.61
C ALA A 59 -10.68 8.14 -4.12
N GLN A 60 -11.60 9.03 -3.71
CA GLN A 60 -12.98 9.09 -4.20
C GLN A 60 -13.04 9.42 -5.70
N ALA A 61 -12.22 10.35 -6.16
CA ALA A 61 -12.16 10.70 -7.59
C ALA A 61 -11.64 9.54 -8.46
N ALA A 62 -10.69 8.75 -7.95
CA ALA A 62 -10.14 7.60 -8.66
C ALA A 62 -11.05 6.37 -8.63
N PHE A 63 -11.94 6.25 -7.65
CA PHE A 63 -12.74 5.06 -7.39
C PHE A 63 -13.59 4.60 -8.58
N PRO A 64 -14.38 5.45 -9.26
CA PRO A 64 -15.27 4.97 -10.33
C PRO A 64 -14.52 4.28 -11.47
N ALA A 65 -13.38 4.83 -11.89
CA ALA A 65 -12.58 4.27 -12.97
C ALA A 65 -11.93 2.94 -12.56
N TRP A 66 -11.45 2.83 -11.32
CA TRP A 66 -10.83 1.61 -10.80
C TRP A 66 -11.86 0.50 -10.55
N ALA A 67 -13.00 0.86 -9.97
CA ALA A 67 -14.10 -0.07 -9.68
C ALA A 67 -14.72 -0.66 -10.96
N ALA A 68 -14.73 0.11 -12.07
CA ALA A 68 -15.25 -0.33 -13.34
C ALA A 68 -14.39 -1.42 -14.03
N LEU A 69 -13.11 -1.55 -13.65
CA LEU A 69 -12.25 -2.59 -14.18
C LEU A 69 -12.67 -3.96 -13.64
N THR A 70 -12.58 -4.98 -14.47
CA THR A 70 -12.69 -6.38 -14.04
C THR A 70 -11.49 -6.80 -13.20
N ALA A 71 -11.59 -7.90 -12.46
CA ALA A 71 -10.46 -8.48 -11.74
C ALA A 71 -9.27 -8.79 -12.68
N ALA A 72 -9.54 -9.27 -13.89
CA ALA A 72 -8.54 -9.55 -14.90
C ALA A 72 -7.80 -8.29 -15.39
N GLU A 73 -8.51 -7.17 -15.51
CA GLU A 73 -7.91 -5.89 -15.88
C GLU A 73 -7.14 -5.23 -14.74
N ARG A 74 -7.52 -5.46 -13.46
CA ARG A 74 -6.78 -4.97 -12.28
C ARG A 74 -5.51 -5.76 -12.01
N LYS A 75 -5.49 -7.07 -12.27
CA LYS A 75 -4.35 -7.96 -11.99
C LYS A 75 -3.01 -7.43 -12.52
N PRO A 76 -2.85 -6.97 -13.78
CA PRO A 76 -1.57 -6.45 -14.27
C PRO A 76 -1.02 -5.25 -13.48
N TYR A 77 -1.87 -4.44 -12.87
CA TYR A 77 -1.43 -3.33 -12.03
C TYR A 77 -0.82 -3.83 -10.70
N LEU A 78 -1.44 -4.84 -10.08
CA LEU A 78 -0.93 -5.43 -8.85
C LEU A 78 0.36 -6.21 -9.09
N ASP A 79 0.44 -6.96 -10.21
CA ASP A 79 1.65 -7.67 -10.62
C ASP A 79 2.82 -6.71 -10.86
N ARG A 80 2.55 -5.58 -11.54
CA ARG A 80 3.54 -4.53 -11.74
C ARG A 80 3.96 -3.88 -10.43
N PHE A 81 3.02 -3.65 -9.51
CA PHE A 81 3.33 -3.12 -8.18
C PHE A 81 4.27 -4.08 -7.43
N ALA A 82 3.97 -5.37 -7.40
CA ALA A 82 4.85 -6.38 -6.80
C ALA A 82 6.24 -6.39 -7.46
N ALA A 83 6.30 -6.32 -8.80
CA ALA A 83 7.56 -6.27 -9.54
C ALA A 83 8.39 -5.03 -9.22
N GLU A 84 7.75 -3.86 -9.02
CA GLU A 84 8.45 -2.62 -8.63
C GLU A 84 9.02 -2.69 -7.20
N ILE A 85 8.34 -3.38 -6.27
CA ILE A 85 8.90 -3.70 -4.95
C ILE A 85 10.14 -4.61 -5.13
N GLY A 86 10.03 -5.63 -5.96
CA GLY A 86 11.12 -6.57 -6.23
C GLY A 86 12.37 -5.91 -6.80
N LYS A 87 12.22 -5.00 -7.76
CA LYS A 87 13.34 -4.21 -8.33
C LYS A 87 14.07 -3.35 -7.29
N ARG A 88 13.39 -2.98 -6.22
CA ARG A 88 13.91 -2.15 -5.13
C ARG A 88 14.05 -2.91 -3.81
N SER A 89 14.09 -4.25 -3.87
CA SER A 89 14.08 -5.10 -2.69
C SER A 89 15.20 -4.78 -1.70
N GLU A 90 16.41 -4.48 -2.20
CA GLU A 90 17.54 -4.09 -1.36
C GLU A 90 17.25 -2.79 -0.60
N ALA A 91 16.74 -1.77 -1.29
CA ALA A 91 16.38 -0.50 -0.67
C ALA A 91 15.30 -0.69 0.40
N PHE A 92 14.23 -1.43 0.10
CA PHE A 92 13.19 -1.75 1.09
C PHE A 92 13.75 -2.50 2.28
N CYS A 93 14.62 -3.49 2.07
CA CYS A 93 15.23 -4.25 3.15
C CYS A 93 16.07 -3.36 4.08
N GLN A 94 16.91 -2.51 3.51
CA GLN A 94 17.82 -1.68 4.29
C GLN A 94 17.09 -0.52 4.97
N VAL A 95 16.19 0.16 4.27
CA VAL A 95 15.43 1.28 4.82
C VAL A 95 14.55 0.81 5.98
N GLU A 96 13.69 -0.21 5.79
CA GLU A 96 12.79 -0.69 6.84
C GLU A 96 13.55 -1.36 8.00
N SER A 97 14.71 -1.98 7.74
CA SER A 97 15.58 -2.49 8.81
C SER A 97 16.07 -1.37 9.73
N ASN A 98 16.43 -0.21 9.19
CA ASN A 98 16.85 0.95 9.97
C ASN A 98 15.69 1.71 10.62
N ASP A 99 14.53 1.73 9.97
CA ASP A 99 13.35 2.46 10.44
C ASP A 99 12.56 1.67 11.50
N ALA A 100 12.36 0.38 11.30
CA ALA A 100 11.55 -0.47 12.17
C ALA A 100 12.37 -1.44 13.04
N GLY A 101 13.70 -1.47 12.90
CA GLY A 101 14.58 -2.36 13.69
C GLY A 101 14.46 -3.85 13.35
N ILE A 102 13.90 -4.18 12.20
CA ILE A 102 13.75 -5.57 11.75
C ILE A 102 15.10 -6.09 11.25
N LEU A 103 15.47 -7.32 11.64
CA LEU A 103 16.70 -7.93 11.15
C LEU A 103 16.75 -7.95 9.62
N LEU A 104 17.87 -7.51 9.05
CA LEU A 104 18.05 -7.43 7.59
C LEU A 104 17.82 -8.78 6.90
N SER A 105 18.28 -9.88 7.49
CA SER A 105 18.04 -11.23 6.96
C SER A 105 16.56 -11.60 6.93
N ARG A 106 15.78 -11.15 7.93
CA ARG A 106 14.33 -11.34 7.95
C ARG A 106 13.63 -10.49 6.88
N MET A 107 14.13 -9.28 6.65
CA MET A 107 13.64 -8.45 5.54
C MET A 107 13.87 -9.13 4.19
N GLN A 108 15.09 -9.63 3.95
CA GLN A 108 15.50 -10.23 2.68
C GLN A 108 14.77 -11.54 2.37
N HIS A 109 14.58 -12.40 3.37
CA HIS A 109 14.05 -13.78 3.16
C HIS A 109 12.58 -13.94 3.57
N GLY A 110 12.00 -12.96 4.25
CA GLY A 110 10.63 -13.03 4.75
C GLY A 110 9.76 -11.86 4.34
N VAL A 111 10.05 -10.66 4.82
CA VAL A 111 9.15 -9.50 4.74
C VAL A 111 8.94 -9.03 3.30
N VAL A 112 10.01 -8.71 2.56
CA VAL A 112 9.91 -8.20 1.20
C VAL A 112 9.35 -9.24 0.22
N PRO A 113 9.82 -10.50 0.21
CA PRO A 113 9.19 -11.55 -0.61
C PRO A 113 7.71 -11.75 -0.29
N ARG A 114 7.33 -11.71 0.99
CA ARG A 114 5.92 -11.82 1.39
C ARG A 114 5.09 -10.63 0.96
N ALA A 115 5.64 -9.41 1.00
CA ALA A 115 4.96 -8.21 0.53
C ALA A 115 4.61 -8.31 -0.97
N MET A 116 5.53 -8.82 -1.78
CA MET A 116 5.29 -9.09 -3.20
C MET A 116 4.23 -10.17 -3.39
N LEU A 117 4.35 -11.28 -2.67
CA LEU A 117 3.41 -12.39 -2.74
C LEU A 117 1.99 -11.97 -2.34
N ASN A 118 1.83 -11.11 -1.34
CA ASN A 118 0.51 -10.61 -0.95
C ASN A 118 -0.22 -9.94 -2.12
N LEU A 119 0.48 -9.10 -2.89
CA LEU A 119 -0.11 -8.42 -4.04
C LEU A 119 -0.51 -9.40 -5.15
N THR A 120 0.41 -10.28 -5.56
CA THR A 120 0.18 -11.22 -6.65
C THR A 120 -0.84 -12.29 -6.30
N TRP A 121 -0.81 -12.79 -5.06
CA TRP A 121 -1.74 -13.82 -4.60
C TRP A 121 -3.20 -13.33 -4.59
N PHE A 122 -3.44 -12.14 -4.02
CA PHE A 122 -4.79 -11.57 -4.00
C PHE A 122 -5.27 -11.17 -5.39
N ALA A 123 -4.37 -10.71 -6.26
CA ALA A 123 -4.70 -10.44 -7.66
C ALA A 123 -5.14 -11.71 -8.41
N GLU A 124 -4.46 -12.82 -8.18
CA GLU A 124 -4.83 -14.12 -8.75
C GLU A 124 -6.12 -14.65 -8.15
N HIS A 125 -6.24 -14.60 -6.82
CA HIS A 125 -7.44 -15.08 -6.12
C HIS A 125 -8.71 -14.32 -6.55
N ALA A 126 -8.61 -13.02 -6.83
CA ALA A 126 -9.74 -12.22 -7.28
C ALA A 126 -10.35 -12.74 -8.60
N LEU A 127 -9.58 -13.43 -9.44
CA LEU A 127 -10.10 -14.05 -10.67
C LEU A 127 -11.05 -15.22 -10.39
N THR A 128 -10.97 -15.81 -9.21
CA THR A 128 -11.81 -16.95 -8.80
C THR A 128 -13.13 -16.51 -8.15
N LEU A 129 -13.24 -15.24 -7.77
CA LEU A 129 -14.46 -14.70 -7.18
C LEU A 129 -15.48 -14.44 -8.29
N GLN A 130 -16.57 -15.18 -8.26
CA GLN A 130 -17.64 -15.06 -9.24
C GLN A 130 -18.95 -14.81 -8.53
N ASP A 131 -19.79 -13.99 -9.15
CA ASP A 131 -21.19 -13.88 -8.77
C ASP A 131 -21.86 -15.25 -8.96
N ARG A 132 -22.62 -15.70 -7.97
CA ARG A 132 -23.26 -17.01 -8.02
C ARG A 132 -24.77 -16.87 -8.02
N PRO A 133 -25.45 -17.34 -9.09
CA PRO A 133 -26.90 -17.54 -9.04
C PRO A 133 -27.24 -18.75 -8.14
N ILE A 134 -28.27 -18.61 -7.34
CA ILE A 134 -28.87 -19.67 -6.54
C ILE A 134 -30.33 -19.77 -6.99
N GLU A 135 -30.64 -20.84 -7.69
CA GLU A 135 -32.01 -21.09 -8.16
C GLU A 135 -32.86 -21.72 -7.04
N THR A 136 -34.05 -21.18 -6.86
CA THR A 136 -35.09 -21.77 -6.03
C THR A 136 -36.36 -21.96 -6.88
N GLU A 137 -37.38 -22.66 -6.37
CA GLU A 137 -38.65 -22.81 -7.09
C GLU A 137 -39.37 -21.49 -7.38
N GLN A 138 -39.10 -20.44 -6.59
CA GLN A 138 -39.81 -19.17 -6.68
C GLN A 138 -38.98 -18.02 -7.24
N ALA A 139 -37.60 -18.11 -7.24
CA ALA A 139 -36.74 -17.01 -7.61
C ALA A 139 -35.30 -17.44 -7.91
N THR A 140 -34.58 -16.62 -8.68
CA THR A 140 -33.13 -16.65 -8.81
C THR A 140 -32.53 -15.62 -7.86
N HIS A 141 -31.72 -16.07 -6.92
CA HIS A 141 -30.94 -15.20 -6.03
C HIS A 141 -29.53 -15.03 -6.58
N ILE A 142 -29.02 -13.81 -6.62
CA ILE A 142 -27.66 -13.52 -7.10
C ILE A 142 -26.82 -12.99 -5.94
N VAL A 143 -25.72 -13.68 -5.61
CA VAL A 143 -24.70 -13.18 -4.67
C VAL A 143 -23.66 -12.41 -5.47
N ARG A 144 -23.54 -11.10 -5.23
CA ARG A 144 -22.60 -10.22 -5.90
C ARG A 144 -21.50 -9.76 -4.96
N HIS A 145 -20.32 -9.50 -5.56
CA HIS A 145 -19.16 -8.97 -4.86
C HIS A 145 -18.83 -7.58 -5.45
N ASP A 146 -19.42 -6.55 -4.86
CA ASP A 146 -19.21 -5.17 -5.30
C ASP A 146 -18.12 -4.47 -4.43
N PRO A 147 -17.29 -3.56 -5.01
CA PRO A 147 -16.34 -2.77 -4.24
C PRO A 147 -17.04 -1.89 -3.19
N ALA A 148 -16.46 -1.80 -1.99
CA ALA A 148 -17.02 -0.99 -0.90
C ALA A 148 -16.79 0.53 -1.09
N GLY A 149 -15.76 0.92 -1.86
CA GLY A 149 -15.40 2.32 -2.09
C GLY A 149 -13.96 2.64 -1.72
N VAL A 150 -13.76 3.71 -0.93
CA VAL A 150 -12.47 4.08 -0.38
C VAL A 150 -12.20 3.31 0.91
N VAL A 151 -11.06 2.64 0.99
CA VAL A 151 -10.61 1.86 2.15
C VAL A 151 -9.42 2.54 2.80
N VAL A 152 -9.48 2.78 4.11
CA VAL A 152 -8.35 3.25 4.89
C VAL A 152 -7.61 2.06 5.49
N ILE A 153 -6.30 2.01 5.31
CA ILE A 153 -5.42 0.95 5.81
C ILE A 153 -4.56 1.52 6.93
N ILE A 154 -4.74 0.99 8.14
CA ILE A 154 -3.91 1.31 9.29
C ILE A 154 -3.02 0.10 9.56
N THR A 155 -1.71 0.30 9.45
CA THR A 155 -0.72 -0.76 9.66
C THR A 155 -0.11 -0.68 11.05
N PRO A 156 0.20 -1.82 11.67
CA PRO A 156 1.01 -1.83 12.88
C PRO A 156 2.49 -1.53 12.55
N TRP A 157 3.24 -1.15 13.56
CA TRP A 157 4.64 -0.74 13.47
C TRP A 157 5.65 -1.90 13.30
N ASN A 158 5.25 -3.13 13.54
CA ASN A 158 6.18 -4.27 13.66
C ASN A 158 6.58 -4.94 12.32
N SER A 159 5.93 -4.63 11.22
CA SER A 159 6.26 -5.09 9.87
C SER A 159 5.48 -4.26 8.82
N PRO A 160 5.76 -2.96 8.70
CA PRO A 160 4.90 -2.01 7.98
C PRO A 160 4.65 -2.41 6.53
N LEU A 161 5.69 -2.66 5.75
CA LEU A 161 5.58 -3.01 4.32
C LEU A 161 4.74 -4.28 4.10
N MET A 162 5.05 -5.35 4.83
CA MET A 162 4.35 -6.62 4.67
C MET A 162 2.87 -6.49 5.04
N LEU A 163 2.57 -5.79 6.12
CA LEU A 163 1.20 -5.64 6.63
C LEU A 163 0.40 -4.63 5.81
N ALA A 164 1.05 -3.61 5.24
CA ALA A 164 0.42 -2.73 4.26
C ALA A 164 -0.01 -3.52 3.02
N THR A 165 0.91 -4.28 2.42
CA THR A 165 0.59 -5.06 1.21
C THR A 165 -0.43 -6.17 1.46
N TRP A 166 -0.49 -6.71 2.68
CA TRP A 166 -1.50 -7.69 3.08
C TRP A 166 -2.93 -7.13 3.10
N LYS A 167 -3.07 -5.81 3.24
CA LYS A 167 -4.35 -5.09 3.15
C LYS A 167 -4.57 -4.47 1.76
N LEU A 168 -3.49 -3.93 1.16
CA LEU A 168 -3.52 -3.34 -0.19
C LEU A 168 -3.94 -4.37 -1.24
N GLY A 169 -3.36 -5.57 -1.18
CA GLY A 169 -3.65 -6.64 -2.13
C GLY A 169 -5.15 -6.91 -2.29
N PRO A 170 -5.85 -7.36 -1.23
CA PRO A 170 -7.27 -7.66 -1.32
C PRO A 170 -8.13 -6.43 -1.60
N ALA A 171 -7.83 -5.26 -1.01
CA ALA A 171 -8.62 -4.05 -1.21
C ALA A 171 -8.60 -3.60 -2.68
N LEU A 172 -7.40 -3.51 -3.28
CA LEU A 172 -7.25 -3.12 -4.69
C LEU A 172 -7.78 -4.20 -5.65
N ALA A 173 -7.52 -5.48 -5.37
CA ALA A 173 -8.01 -6.60 -6.19
C ALA A 173 -9.54 -6.64 -6.24
N ALA A 174 -10.21 -6.31 -5.13
CA ALA A 174 -11.67 -6.22 -5.05
C ALA A 174 -12.25 -4.93 -5.68
N GLY A 175 -11.43 -4.03 -6.22
CA GLY A 175 -11.87 -2.81 -6.91
C GLY A 175 -12.02 -1.57 -6.03
N ASN A 176 -11.55 -1.61 -4.79
CA ASN A 176 -11.54 -0.44 -3.91
C ASN A 176 -10.33 0.47 -4.21
N THR A 177 -10.46 1.77 -3.92
CA THR A 177 -9.31 2.66 -3.80
C THR A 177 -8.86 2.72 -2.34
N VAL A 178 -7.57 3.08 -2.10
CA VAL A 178 -6.97 2.94 -0.78
C VAL A 178 -6.24 4.19 -0.34
N ILE A 179 -6.26 4.40 0.98
CA ILE A 179 -5.41 5.36 1.71
C ILE A 179 -4.63 4.53 2.74
N VAL A 180 -3.31 4.72 2.82
CA VAL A 180 -2.44 4.03 3.76
C VAL A 180 -1.84 5.02 4.73
#